data_11782f391c85fbfd8b893c7cae6a4353
#
_entry.id   11782f391c85fbfd8b893c7cae6a4353
#
_cell.length_a   1.000
_cell.length_b   1.000
_cell.length_c   1.000
_cell.angle_alpha   90.00
_cell.angle_beta   90.00
_cell.angle_gamma   90.00
#
_symmetry.space_group_name_H-M   'P 1'
#
loop_
_entity.id
_entity.type
_entity.pdbx_description
1 polymer ?
#
loop_
_entity_poly.entity_id
_entity_poly.type
_entity_poly.pdbx_seq_one_letter_code
_entity_poly.pdbx_strand_id
1 'polypeptide(L)'
;LLESRGLGDVYKRQIMDDGLIAGMGIVGIKFRDNFIFVPEVLACARAMKAGMAYIEPILSDSGIEPIGTVVMGTVKGDLHDIGKNLCIMMLRGAGFVVHDLGVDTSEDEFIDAIEEYNAKLLGMSALLTTTMPNMGKTIEAFIDEDLRDDVKIMVGGAPVTPEFAEDMGADGYGKDALSLSLIHISEPTRLQQI
;
A
#
# COMPACT_ATOMS: atom_id res chain seq x y z
N LEU A 1 34.24 -16.90 1.25
CA LEU A 1 33.31 -16.63 0.12
C LEU A 1 31.83 -16.47 0.58
N LEU A 2 31.41 -17.18 1.62
CA LEU A 2 30.05 -17.04 2.21
C LEU A 2 29.90 -15.77 3.07
N GLU A 3 30.94 -15.38 3.82
CA GLU A 3 30.93 -14.15 4.63
C GLU A 3 30.89 -12.87 3.77
N SER A 4 31.53 -12.88 2.59
CA SER A 4 31.50 -11.71 1.70
C SER A 4 30.15 -11.49 1.00
N ARG A 5 29.35 -12.57 0.79
CA ARG A 5 27.98 -12.45 0.28
C ARG A 5 27.05 -11.81 1.31
N GLY A 6 27.09 -12.25 2.58
CA GLY A 6 26.27 -11.71 3.64
C GLY A 6 26.55 -10.22 3.92
N LEU A 7 27.79 -9.77 3.87
CA LEU A 7 28.15 -8.36 4.04
C LEU A 7 27.62 -7.49 2.90
N GLY A 8 27.71 -7.97 1.65
CA GLY A 8 27.17 -7.28 0.48
C GLY A 8 25.65 -7.09 0.57
N ASP A 9 24.92 -8.07 1.05
CA ASP A 9 23.46 -8.04 1.15
C ASP A 9 22.99 -7.10 2.27
N VAL A 10 23.73 -7.01 3.39
CA VAL A 10 23.47 -6.02 4.47
C VAL A 10 23.61 -4.60 3.92
N TYR A 11 24.66 -4.29 3.16
CA TYR A 11 24.84 -2.96 2.58
C TYR A 11 23.76 -2.60 1.55
N LYS A 12 23.33 -3.56 0.75
CA LYS A 12 22.28 -3.35 -0.25
C LYS A 12 20.93 -3.02 0.41
N ARG A 13 20.56 -3.79 1.43
CA ARG A 13 19.38 -3.52 2.24
C ARG A 13 19.47 -2.16 2.93
N GLN A 14 20.63 -1.81 3.46
CA GLN A 14 20.85 -0.52 4.09
C GLN A 14 20.69 0.65 3.10
N ILE A 15 21.15 0.52 1.85
CA ILE A 15 20.90 1.53 0.79
C ILE A 15 19.41 1.68 0.52
N MET A 16 18.66 0.59 0.51
CA MET A 16 17.21 0.63 0.34
C MET A 16 16.54 1.30 1.54
N ASP A 17 16.79 0.80 2.75
CA ASP A 17 16.10 1.23 3.97
C ASP A 17 16.49 2.66 4.38
N ASP A 18 17.80 2.92 4.55
CA ASP A 18 18.31 4.21 5.04
C ASP A 18 18.41 5.28 3.93
N GLY A 19 18.40 4.85 2.66
CA GLY A 19 18.46 5.76 1.50
C GLY A 19 17.08 6.00 0.88
N LEU A 20 16.57 5.02 0.15
CA LEU A 20 15.38 5.20 -0.68
C LEU A 20 14.09 5.28 0.14
N ILE A 21 13.87 4.35 1.07
CA ILE A 21 12.67 4.31 1.91
C ILE A 21 12.67 5.49 2.87
N ALA A 22 13.78 5.77 3.55
CA ALA A 22 13.91 6.92 4.43
C ALA A 22 13.71 8.24 3.67
N GLY A 23 14.24 8.34 2.44
CA GLY A 23 14.02 9.50 1.56
C GLY A 23 12.54 9.72 1.24
N MET A 24 11.80 8.65 0.87
CA MET A 24 10.36 8.74 0.64
C MET A 24 9.57 9.06 1.90
N GLY A 25 10.01 8.57 3.08
CA GLY A 25 9.44 8.98 4.37
C GLY A 25 9.53 10.50 4.61
N ILE A 26 10.68 11.12 4.29
CA ILE A 26 10.85 12.58 4.37
C ILE A 26 9.94 13.29 3.37
N VAL A 27 9.83 12.79 2.14
CA VAL A 27 8.91 13.32 1.12
C VAL A 27 7.47 13.29 1.64
N GLY A 28 7.06 12.17 2.24
CA GLY A 28 5.76 12.02 2.87
C GLY A 28 5.49 13.07 3.95
N ILE A 29 6.41 13.26 4.89
CA ILE A 29 6.28 14.28 5.94
C ILE A 29 6.14 15.69 5.34
N LYS A 30 6.98 16.04 4.36
CA LYS A 30 6.92 17.35 3.71
C LYS A 30 5.62 17.56 2.93
N PHE A 31 5.09 16.53 2.31
CA PHE A 31 3.79 16.59 1.63
C PHE A 31 2.66 16.80 2.63
N ARG A 32 2.61 16.04 3.73
CA ARG A 32 1.65 16.20 4.82
C ARG A 32 1.63 17.64 5.37
N ASP A 33 2.82 18.17 5.60
CA ASP A 33 3.00 19.49 6.20
C ASP A 33 2.88 20.63 5.17
N ASN A 34 2.45 20.34 3.93
CA ASN A 34 2.24 21.25 2.81
C ASN A 34 3.52 22.01 2.38
N PHE A 35 4.71 21.47 2.60
CA PHE A 35 5.97 22.02 2.10
C PHE A 35 6.24 21.65 0.64
N ILE A 36 5.66 20.56 0.16
CA ILE A 36 5.69 20.10 -1.24
C ILE A 36 4.29 19.67 -1.66
N PHE A 37 4.06 19.62 -2.97
CA PHE A 37 2.78 19.28 -3.57
C PHE A 37 2.91 18.04 -4.47
N VAL A 38 1.81 17.60 -5.07
CA VAL A 38 1.76 16.37 -5.89
C VAL A 38 2.85 16.32 -6.97
N PRO A 39 3.17 17.39 -7.73
CA PRO A 39 4.23 17.33 -8.74
C PRO A 39 5.61 16.97 -8.18
N GLU A 40 5.98 17.49 -7.02
CA GLU A 40 7.24 17.18 -6.36
C GLU A 40 7.25 15.75 -5.83
N VAL A 41 6.14 15.29 -5.26
CA VAL A 41 5.99 13.90 -4.82
C VAL A 41 6.15 12.93 -5.99
N LEU A 42 5.52 13.23 -7.14
CA LEU A 42 5.67 12.43 -8.37
C LEU A 42 7.12 12.42 -8.89
N ALA A 43 7.84 13.53 -8.77
CA ALA A 43 9.26 13.58 -9.14
C ALA A 43 10.11 12.69 -8.22
N CYS A 44 9.88 12.76 -6.90
CA CYS A 44 10.56 11.92 -5.93
C CYS A 44 10.22 10.42 -6.13
N ALA A 45 8.95 10.09 -6.40
CA ALA A 45 8.52 8.72 -6.67
C ALA A 45 9.18 8.14 -7.94
N ARG A 46 9.36 8.96 -9.00
CA ARG A 46 10.13 8.54 -10.18
C ARG A 46 11.60 8.27 -9.86
N ALA A 47 12.23 9.10 -9.04
CA ALA A 47 13.60 8.89 -8.59
C ALA A 47 13.72 7.60 -7.75
N MET A 48 12.77 7.37 -6.82
CA MET A 48 12.66 6.15 -6.04
C MET A 48 12.55 4.92 -6.94
N LYS A 49 11.61 4.93 -7.89
CA LYS A 49 11.41 3.84 -8.85
C LYS A 49 12.68 3.54 -9.66
N ALA A 50 13.39 4.58 -10.11
CA ALA A 50 14.65 4.41 -10.83
C ALA A 50 15.73 3.77 -9.94
N GLY A 51 15.83 4.19 -8.67
CA GLY A 51 16.74 3.57 -7.69
C GLY A 51 16.40 2.11 -7.41
N MET A 52 15.12 1.82 -7.17
CA MET A 52 14.63 0.45 -6.92
C MET A 52 14.91 -0.48 -8.09
N ALA A 53 14.77 -0.03 -9.33
CA ALA A 53 15.06 -0.85 -10.51
C ALA A 53 16.50 -1.40 -10.57
N TYR A 54 17.45 -0.73 -9.89
CA TYR A 54 18.84 -1.26 -9.74
C TYR A 54 18.98 -2.19 -8.54
N ILE A 55 18.19 -2.01 -7.49
CA ILE A 55 18.34 -2.71 -6.21
C ILE A 55 17.50 -3.99 -6.18
N GLU A 56 16.26 -3.97 -6.68
CA GLU A 56 15.35 -5.12 -6.67
C GLU A 56 15.93 -6.41 -7.28
N PRO A 57 16.57 -6.40 -8.45
CA PRO A 57 17.15 -7.63 -9.01
C PRO A 57 18.23 -8.21 -8.11
N ILE A 58 18.96 -7.35 -7.41
CA ILE A 58 20.06 -7.73 -6.52
C ILE A 58 19.52 -8.28 -5.19
N LEU A 59 18.39 -7.75 -4.70
CA LEU A 59 17.73 -8.21 -3.48
C LEU A 59 16.99 -9.53 -3.71
N SER A 60 16.35 -9.70 -4.86
CA SER A 60 15.66 -10.94 -5.24
C SER A 60 16.63 -12.14 -5.24
N ASP A 61 17.85 -11.94 -5.72
CA ASP A 61 18.91 -12.97 -5.70
C ASP A 61 19.42 -13.29 -4.28
N SER A 62 19.21 -12.40 -3.32
CA SER A 62 19.66 -12.56 -1.93
C SER A 62 18.60 -13.13 -1.00
N GLY A 63 17.39 -13.43 -1.49
CA GLY A 63 16.29 -14.01 -0.69
C GLY A 63 15.72 -13.05 0.35
N ILE A 64 15.86 -11.75 0.15
CA ILE A 64 15.27 -10.74 1.02
C ILE A 64 13.79 -10.61 0.67
N GLU A 65 12.93 -10.95 1.63
CA GLU A 65 11.48 -10.83 1.47
C GLU A 65 11.03 -9.37 1.56
N PRO A 66 10.01 -8.96 0.78
CA PRO A 66 9.38 -7.66 0.91
C PRO A 66 8.73 -7.51 2.30
N ILE A 67 8.46 -6.28 2.72
CA ILE A 67 7.78 -5.98 4.00
C ILE A 67 6.39 -6.64 4.03
N GLY A 68 5.73 -6.72 2.90
CA GLY A 68 4.43 -7.38 2.72
C GLY A 68 3.88 -7.16 1.32
N THR A 69 2.79 -7.85 1.03
CA THR A 69 2.04 -7.73 -0.23
C THR A 69 0.72 -7.03 0.02
N VAL A 70 0.40 -6.06 -0.82
CA VAL A 70 -0.82 -5.25 -0.77
C VAL A 70 -1.55 -5.37 -2.10
N VAL A 71 -2.85 -5.61 -2.07
CA VAL A 71 -3.75 -5.45 -3.21
C VAL A 71 -4.42 -4.08 -3.10
N MET A 72 -4.47 -3.32 -4.19
CA MET A 72 -5.11 -2.00 -4.24
C MET A 72 -6.04 -1.91 -5.45
N GLY A 73 -7.25 -1.37 -5.24
CA GLY A 73 -8.20 -1.13 -6.31
C GLY A 73 -9.17 0.01 -6.01
N THR A 74 -9.75 0.57 -7.04
CA THR A 74 -10.90 1.47 -6.92
C THR A 74 -12.17 0.64 -7.09
N VAL A 75 -13.10 0.77 -6.15
CA VAL A 75 -14.30 -0.06 -6.07
C VAL A 75 -15.18 0.06 -7.31
N LYS A 76 -16.05 -0.93 -7.50
CA LYS A 76 -16.99 -1.04 -8.61
C LYS A 76 -17.81 0.23 -8.84
N GLY A 77 -17.89 0.65 -10.09
CA GLY A 77 -18.61 1.85 -10.53
C GLY A 77 -17.83 3.14 -10.34
N ASP A 78 -16.63 3.11 -9.79
CA ASP A 78 -15.77 4.28 -9.61
C ASP A 78 -14.54 4.21 -10.53
N LEU A 79 -14.28 5.31 -11.25
CA LEU A 79 -13.18 5.40 -12.23
C LEU A 79 -12.04 6.33 -11.78
N HIS A 80 -12.10 6.82 -10.54
CA HIS A 80 -11.11 7.75 -10.02
C HIS A 80 -9.92 6.99 -9.45
N ASP A 81 -8.71 7.28 -9.95
CA ASP A 81 -7.50 6.55 -9.60
C ASP A 81 -6.33 7.42 -9.08
N ILE A 82 -6.43 8.75 -9.17
CA ILE A 82 -5.31 9.65 -8.81
C ILE A 82 -4.86 9.42 -7.36
N GLY A 83 -5.80 9.41 -6.42
CA GLY A 83 -5.52 9.18 -5.00
C GLY A 83 -4.95 7.78 -4.75
N LYS A 84 -5.57 6.76 -5.35
CA LYS A 84 -5.12 5.37 -5.29
C LYS A 84 -3.69 5.21 -5.82
N ASN A 85 -3.39 5.78 -6.99
CA ASN A 85 -2.07 5.69 -7.60
C ASN A 85 -1.00 6.39 -6.75
N LEU A 86 -1.34 7.48 -6.06
CA LEU A 86 -0.44 8.13 -5.11
C LEU A 86 -0.17 7.21 -3.89
N CYS A 87 -1.20 6.55 -3.35
CA CYS A 87 -1.05 5.57 -2.27
C CYS A 87 -0.14 4.41 -2.70
N ILE A 88 -0.35 3.86 -3.90
CA ILE A 88 0.48 2.79 -4.46
C ILE A 88 1.95 3.20 -4.54
N MET A 89 2.23 4.42 -5.04
CA MET A 89 3.59 4.92 -5.09
C MET A 89 4.24 5.04 -3.71
N MET A 90 3.49 5.52 -2.73
CA MET A 90 3.98 5.65 -1.35
C MET A 90 4.24 4.30 -0.70
N LEU A 91 3.33 3.33 -0.88
CA LEU A 91 3.50 1.96 -0.36
C LEU A 91 4.69 1.24 -1.01
N ARG A 92 4.84 1.35 -2.34
CA ARG A 92 6.04 0.83 -3.04
C ARG A 92 7.30 1.52 -2.53
N GLY A 93 7.24 2.83 -2.31
CA GLY A 93 8.32 3.60 -1.70
C GLY A 93 8.65 3.17 -0.27
N ALA A 94 7.70 2.62 0.46
CA ALA A 94 7.89 2.05 1.79
C ALA A 94 8.37 0.58 1.77
N GLY A 95 8.57 -0.04 0.59
CA GLY A 95 9.10 -1.40 0.45
C GLY A 95 8.05 -2.51 0.36
N PHE A 96 6.77 -2.16 0.13
CA PHE A 96 5.71 -3.14 -0.14
C PHE A 96 5.67 -3.56 -1.62
N VAL A 97 5.33 -4.81 -1.87
CA VAL A 97 4.85 -5.25 -3.19
C VAL A 97 3.38 -4.85 -3.30
N VAL A 98 3.03 -4.09 -4.32
CA VAL A 98 1.65 -3.60 -4.50
C VAL A 98 1.11 -4.04 -5.85
N HIS A 99 0.05 -4.83 -5.82
CA HIS A 99 -0.75 -5.24 -6.96
C HIS A 99 -1.91 -4.26 -7.16
N ASP A 100 -1.91 -3.59 -8.29
CA ASP A 100 -2.91 -2.58 -8.66
C ASP A 100 -3.95 -3.20 -9.58
N LEU A 101 -5.18 -3.34 -9.10
CA LEU A 101 -6.30 -3.87 -9.87
C LEU A 101 -6.96 -2.82 -10.79
N GLY A 102 -6.52 -1.56 -10.70
CA GLY A 102 -7.07 -0.50 -11.51
C GLY A 102 -8.31 0.14 -10.90
N VAL A 103 -9.31 0.35 -11.74
CA VAL A 103 -10.59 1.02 -11.40
C VAL A 103 -11.76 0.10 -11.73
N ASP A 104 -12.95 0.41 -11.17
CA ASP A 104 -14.18 -0.37 -11.41
C ASP A 104 -14.01 -1.86 -11.03
N THR A 105 -13.30 -2.12 -9.93
CA THR A 105 -12.96 -3.46 -9.46
C THR A 105 -14.13 -4.04 -8.68
N SER A 106 -14.56 -5.23 -9.06
CA SER A 106 -15.64 -5.97 -8.41
C SER A 106 -15.15 -6.65 -7.12
N GLU A 107 -16.09 -7.09 -6.29
CA GLU A 107 -15.88 -7.84 -5.05
C GLU A 107 -15.06 -9.12 -5.33
N ASP A 108 -15.46 -9.88 -6.36
CA ASP A 108 -14.80 -11.13 -6.77
C ASP A 108 -13.35 -10.90 -7.22
N GLU A 109 -13.09 -9.83 -8.00
CA GLU A 109 -11.73 -9.49 -8.43
C GLU A 109 -10.80 -9.13 -7.25
N PHE A 110 -11.34 -8.51 -6.19
CA PHE A 110 -10.57 -8.29 -4.97
C PHE A 110 -10.24 -9.59 -4.25
N ILE A 111 -11.21 -10.50 -4.12
CA ILE A 111 -11.04 -11.81 -3.49
C ILE A 111 -10.00 -12.64 -4.27
N ASP A 112 -10.21 -12.79 -5.58
CA ASP A 112 -9.30 -13.53 -6.46
C ASP A 112 -7.86 -13.03 -6.34
N ALA A 113 -7.67 -11.71 -6.31
CA ALA A 113 -6.34 -11.11 -6.20
C ALA A 113 -5.70 -11.33 -4.81
N ILE A 114 -6.47 -11.28 -3.74
CA ILE A 114 -5.96 -11.59 -2.39
C ILE A 114 -5.46 -13.04 -2.32
N GLU A 115 -6.22 -13.98 -2.89
CA GLU A 115 -5.83 -15.39 -2.93
C GLU A 115 -4.63 -15.61 -3.87
N GLU A 116 -4.67 -15.08 -5.11
CA GLU A 116 -3.60 -15.25 -6.10
C GLU A 116 -2.25 -14.76 -5.58
N TYR A 117 -2.22 -13.59 -4.95
CA TYR A 117 -0.97 -12.98 -4.48
C TYR A 117 -0.66 -13.30 -3.02
N ASN A 118 -1.50 -14.11 -2.34
CA ASN A 118 -1.41 -14.39 -0.91
C ASN A 118 -1.19 -13.10 -0.11
N ALA A 119 -1.93 -12.03 -0.47
CA ALA A 119 -1.80 -10.74 0.14
C ALA A 119 -2.56 -10.70 1.48
N LYS A 120 -1.99 -9.99 2.46
CA LYS A 120 -2.59 -9.80 3.79
C LYS A 120 -3.14 -8.40 3.99
N LEU A 121 -2.98 -7.54 2.99
CA LEU A 121 -3.42 -6.16 3.02
C LEU A 121 -4.24 -5.84 1.78
N LEU A 122 -5.42 -5.28 1.97
CA LEU A 122 -6.30 -4.77 0.92
C LEU A 122 -6.50 -3.26 1.11
N GLY A 123 -6.32 -2.49 0.05
CA GLY A 123 -6.65 -1.07 0.01
C GLY A 123 -7.76 -0.78 -1.00
N MET A 124 -8.85 -0.17 -0.56
CA MET A 124 -9.96 0.23 -1.42
C MET A 124 -10.09 1.75 -1.50
N SER A 125 -10.35 2.26 -2.69
CA SER A 125 -10.57 3.69 -2.97
C SER A 125 -11.96 3.93 -3.55
N ALA A 126 -12.62 5.02 -3.12
CA ALA A 126 -13.81 5.56 -3.75
C ALA A 126 -13.82 7.10 -3.68
N LEU A 127 -14.26 7.76 -4.74
CA LEU A 127 -14.38 9.22 -4.77
C LEU A 127 -15.84 9.70 -4.76
N LEU A 128 -16.78 8.86 -5.13
CA LEU A 128 -18.20 9.21 -5.20
C LEU A 128 -18.95 8.63 -4.00
N THR A 129 -19.84 9.43 -3.42
CA THR A 129 -20.73 8.96 -2.33
C THR A 129 -21.64 7.81 -2.79
N THR A 130 -21.91 7.73 -4.09
CA THR A 130 -22.72 6.66 -4.70
C THR A 130 -21.95 5.33 -4.84
N THR A 131 -20.62 5.36 -4.85
CA THR A 131 -19.77 4.16 -4.98
C THR A 131 -19.22 3.69 -3.63
N MET A 132 -19.18 4.54 -2.62
CA MET A 132 -18.75 4.18 -1.25
C MET A 132 -19.42 2.91 -0.68
N PRO A 133 -20.74 2.66 -0.88
CA PRO A 133 -21.38 1.44 -0.38
C PRO A 133 -20.76 0.15 -0.94
N ASN A 134 -20.09 0.20 -2.09
CA ASN A 134 -19.43 -0.99 -2.65
C ASN A 134 -18.19 -1.41 -1.83
N MET A 135 -17.59 -0.51 -1.03
CA MET A 135 -16.58 -0.91 -0.05
C MET A 135 -17.15 -1.87 1.00
N GLY A 136 -18.34 -1.54 1.54
CA GLY A 136 -19.04 -2.41 2.51
C GLY A 136 -19.40 -3.77 1.89
N LYS A 137 -19.90 -3.78 0.64
CA LYS A 137 -20.22 -5.04 -0.07
C LYS A 137 -18.97 -5.90 -0.28
N THR A 138 -17.83 -5.29 -0.61
CA THR A 138 -16.58 -6.02 -0.72
C THR A 138 -16.20 -6.64 0.63
N ILE A 139 -16.33 -5.91 1.73
CA ILE A 139 -16.05 -6.46 3.07
C ILE A 139 -17.02 -7.60 3.42
N GLU A 140 -18.33 -7.45 3.09
CA GLU A 140 -19.33 -8.52 3.25
C GLU A 140 -18.95 -9.77 2.44
N ALA A 141 -18.47 -9.61 1.19
CA ALA A 141 -18.02 -10.73 0.38
C ALA A 141 -16.81 -11.45 0.99
N PHE A 142 -15.87 -10.72 1.60
CA PHE A 142 -14.75 -11.33 2.36
C PHE A 142 -15.21 -12.10 3.59
N ILE A 143 -16.32 -11.68 4.23
CA ILE A 143 -16.94 -12.41 5.35
C ILE A 143 -17.59 -13.69 4.83
N ASP A 144 -18.33 -13.63 3.73
CA ASP A 144 -19.05 -14.76 3.14
C ASP A 144 -18.10 -15.87 2.67
N GLU A 145 -16.87 -15.50 2.24
CA GLU A 145 -15.81 -16.43 1.82
C GLU A 145 -14.83 -16.83 2.96
N ASP A 146 -15.16 -16.51 4.23
CA ASP A 146 -14.33 -16.81 5.41
C ASP A 146 -12.89 -16.21 5.35
N LEU A 147 -12.68 -15.16 4.55
CA LEU A 147 -11.36 -14.52 4.35
C LEU A 147 -11.15 -13.26 5.21
N ARG A 148 -12.23 -12.76 5.86
CA ARG A 148 -12.19 -11.44 6.53
C ARG A 148 -11.12 -11.34 7.63
N ASP A 149 -10.91 -12.40 8.39
CA ASP A 149 -9.96 -12.41 9.51
C ASP A 149 -8.50 -12.53 9.04
N ASP A 150 -8.29 -13.02 7.82
CA ASP A 150 -6.97 -13.24 7.23
C ASP A 150 -6.40 -11.99 6.53
N VAL A 151 -7.23 -10.95 6.30
CA VAL A 151 -6.88 -9.77 5.52
C VAL A 151 -7.19 -8.50 6.29
N LYS A 152 -6.23 -7.58 6.33
CA LYS A 152 -6.44 -6.24 6.87
C LYS A 152 -6.91 -5.31 5.75
N ILE A 153 -8.09 -4.72 5.94
CA ILE A 153 -8.77 -3.90 4.94
C ILE A 153 -8.69 -2.42 5.31
N MET A 154 -8.07 -1.65 4.44
CA MET A 154 -7.97 -0.20 4.54
C MET A 154 -8.85 0.47 3.48
N VAL A 155 -9.54 1.51 3.86
CA VAL A 155 -10.40 2.29 2.94
C VAL A 155 -9.99 3.75 2.93
N GLY A 156 -10.19 4.40 1.79
CA GLY A 156 -9.88 5.82 1.63
C GLY A 156 -10.55 6.46 0.42
N GLY A 157 -10.47 7.77 0.38
CA GLY A 157 -11.06 8.60 -0.66
C GLY A 157 -11.70 9.85 -0.07
N ALA A 158 -11.87 10.90 -0.88
CA ALA A 158 -12.29 12.20 -0.38
C ALA A 158 -13.62 12.21 0.41
N PRO A 159 -14.66 11.44 0.04
CA PRO A 159 -15.92 11.40 0.79
C PRO A 159 -15.91 10.40 1.95
N VAL A 160 -14.91 9.52 2.05
CA VAL A 160 -14.82 8.51 3.11
C VAL A 160 -14.43 9.16 4.41
N THR A 161 -15.12 8.80 5.49
CA THR A 161 -14.83 9.29 6.85
C THR A 161 -14.39 8.14 7.76
N PRO A 162 -13.71 8.42 8.89
CA PRO A 162 -13.36 7.39 9.85
C PRO A 162 -14.59 6.63 10.36
N GLU A 163 -15.69 7.33 10.64
CA GLU A 163 -16.93 6.73 11.12
C GLU A 163 -17.52 5.77 10.08
N PHE A 164 -17.53 6.17 8.80
CA PHE A 164 -18.00 5.30 7.72
C PHE A 164 -17.10 4.06 7.56
N ALA A 165 -15.79 4.20 7.72
CA ALA A 165 -14.85 3.08 7.69
C ALA A 165 -15.10 2.08 8.84
N GLU A 166 -15.33 2.59 10.05
CA GLU A 166 -15.66 1.79 11.23
C GLU A 166 -17.00 1.06 11.08
N ASP A 167 -18.05 1.78 10.63
CA ASP A 167 -19.40 1.25 10.45
C ASP A 167 -19.44 0.09 9.44
N MET A 168 -18.60 0.13 8.39
CA MET A 168 -18.52 -0.96 7.41
C MET A 168 -17.58 -2.11 7.82
N GLY A 169 -16.87 -1.98 8.94
CA GLY A 169 -15.97 -3.00 9.44
C GLY A 169 -14.59 -3.01 8.79
N ALA A 170 -14.10 -1.87 8.26
CA ALA A 170 -12.73 -1.74 7.81
C ALA A 170 -11.75 -1.69 8.99
N ASP A 171 -10.53 -2.23 8.81
CA ASP A 171 -9.49 -2.19 9.85
C ASP A 171 -8.77 -0.85 9.92
N GLY A 172 -8.82 -0.05 8.86
CA GLY A 172 -8.16 1.23 8.82
C GLY A 172 -8.74 2.21 7.82
N TYR A 173 -8.53 3.49 8.10
CA TYR A 173 -8.92 4.60 7.26
C TYR A 173 -7.71 5.45 6.89
N GLY A 174 -7.54 5.75 5.61
CA GLY A 174 -6.55 6.69 5.10
C GLY A 174 -7.21 7.95 4.55
N LYS A 175 -7.09 9.07 5.27
CA LYS A 175 -7.54 10.37 4.79
C LYS A 175 -6.82 10.78 3.49
N ASP A 176 -5.57 10.37 3.37
CA ASP A 176 -4.68 10.64 2.24
C ASP A 176 -3.62 9.53 2.10
N ALA A 177 -2.90 9.54 0.99
CA ALA A 177 -1.86 8.57 0.70
C ALA A 177 -0.77 8.49 1.77
N LEU A 178 -0.59 9.56 2.53
CA LEU A 178 0.42 9.64 3.57
C LEU A 178 -0.04 8.97 4.87
N SER A 179 -1.30 9.16 5.26
CA SER A 179 -1.88 8.52 6.44
C SER A 179 -1.74 7.00 6.36
N LEU A 180 -1.92 6.42 5.16
CA LEU A 180 -1.71 5.00 4.90
C LEU A 180 -0.26 4.55 5.13
N SER A 181 0.72 5.34 4.71
CA SER A 181 2.14 4.99 4.90
C SER A 181 2.58 5.11 6.37
N LEU A 182 2.00 6.05 7.12
CA LEU A 182 2.34 6.30 8.53
C LEU A 182 1.72 5.29 9.49
N ILE A 183 0.58 4.69 9.18
CA ILE A 183 -0.03 3.62 9.98
C ILE A 183 0.95 2.44 10.09
N HIS A 184 1.75 2.18 9.05
CA HIS A 184 2.74 1.09 9.06
C HIS A 184 4.08 1.47 9.71
N ILE A 185 4.47 2.75 9.66
CA ILE A 185 5.74 3.21 10.27
C ILE A 185 5.61 3.33 11.78
N SER A 186 4.43 3.66 12.30
CA SER A 186 4.20 3.83 13.74
C SER A 186 3.89 2.53 14.50
N GLU A 187 3.46 1.47 13.83
CA GLU A 187 3.14 0.17 14.45
C GLU A 187 3.66 -1.05 13.65
N PRO A 188 4.97 -1.16 13.36
CA PRO A 188 5.50 -2.30 12.61
C PRO A 188 5.33 -3.63 13.38
N THR A 189 5.13 -3.57 14.68
CA THR A 189 5.04 -4.75 15.57
C THR A 189 3.68 -5.46 15.48
N ARG A 190 2.61 -4.79 15.07
CA ARG A 190 1.28 -5.41 14.94
C ARG A 190 1.11 -6.26 13.68
N LEU A 191 1.83 -5.94 12.60
CA LEU A 191 1.76 -6.69 11.34
C LEU A 191 2.70 -7.90 11.31
N GLN A 192 3.68 -7.98 12.22
CA GLN A 192 4.59 -9.14 12.34
C GLN A 192 4.04 -10.26 13.25
N GLN A 193 2.84 -10.10 13.82
CA GLN A 193 2.19 -11.08 14.69
C GLN A 193 0.97 -11.77 14.07
N ILE A 194 0.83 -11.68 12.73
CA ILE A 194 -0.20 -12.43 11.99
C ILE A 194 0.46 -13.49 11.13
#